data_0cdf30cfb14bb080e2cbe880259cb14c
#
_entry.id   0cdf30cfb14bb080e2cbe880259cb14c
#
_cell.length_a   1.000
_cell.length_b   1.000
_cell.length_c   1.000
_cell.angle_alpha   90.00
_cell.angle_beta   90.00
_cell.angle_gamma   90.00
#
_symmetry.space_group_name_H-M   'P 1'
#
loop_
_entity.id
_entity.type
_entity.pdbx_description
1 polymer ?
#
loop_
_entity_poly.entity_id
_entity_poly.type
_entity_poly.pdbx_seq_one_letter_code
_entity_poly.pdbx_strand_id
1 'polypeptide(L)'
;MTPRRAVLDCGSQRAAVMPTLLTVFCLLLLAPGGGNRGLVWHVEDAGGRVIRSRHGDRSLNPASLVKLATSLWALERLGPEYRFGTRFLGAGDDLIVRGGGDPDFQPENAFLVAAALNRAGIHRITGRLLVDDLFWIGWEQGKGVPGQDPEGHAGQMAARLRRAFDPDLWDGSTREAWMMLAQRQGLDGSNPPRVVIAGGTGRAWPDSEKRVRAEARPIPATRVLVVHRSRPLPGTLKRFNAWSNNDINRLEATLGSASDLQTFLAERWQIEVNDSLRLVSSSGLGKNRLTPRLAVRLLRDLRDTLRRWDLDLSDVLPVAGCDEGTLKSFPALGRGGRRGSMVGKTGSLTTTDGGITLLAGTVATESGSRLFCVAAPQSGSGLAAARAKEERWLLDLMAALGGARGARCGTPMPQAGDGVELEEPAPPAPPGS
;
A
#
# COMPACT_ATOMS: atom_id res chain seq x y z
N MET A 1 -96.68 20.54 -40.12
CA MET A 1 -97.27 20.54 -38.78
C MET A 1 -96.11 20.30 -37.79
N THR A 2 -95.70 21.37 -37.13
CA THR A 2 -94.90 21.38 -35.87
C THR A 2 -95.74 20.76 -34.75
N PRO A 3 -95.19 20.23 -33.60
CA PRO A 3 -94.34 20.98 -32.74
C PRO A 3 -93.32 20.19 -31.82
N ARG A 4 -92.47 20.98 -31.28
CA ARG A 4 -92.04 21.10 -29.85
C ARG A 4 -90.83 20.36 -29.33
N ARG A 5 -89.94 21.20 -28.87
CA ARG A 5 -88.74 21.03 -28.05
C ARG A 5 -88.97 20.22 -26.74
N ALA A 6 -87.95 19.46 -26.34
CA ALA A 6 -87.62 19.28 -24.93
C ALA A 6 -86.12 19.36 -24.76
N VAL A 7 -85.72 20.29 -23.93
CA VAL A 7 -84.34 20.50 -23.45
C VAL A 7 -84.11 19.54 -22.30
N LEU A 8 -83.03 18.78 -22.27
CA LEU A 8 -82.52 18.13 -21.09
C LEU A 8 -81.04 18.44 -20.94
N ASP A 9 -80.75 18.94 -19.81
CA ASP A 9 -79.54 19.47 -19.23
C ASP A 9 -78.42 18.41 -19.17
N CYS A 10 -77.23 18.70 -19.63
CA CYS A 10 -76.07 17.80 -19.59
C CYS A 10 -75.11 18.28 -18.52
N GLY A 11 -75.13 17.64 -17.36
CA GLY A 11 -74.26 17.92 -16.25
C GLY A 11 -72.81 17.66 -16.62
N SER A 12 -71.99 18.69 -16.50
CA SER A 12 -70.56 18.70 -16.69
C SER A 12 -69.83 17.91 -15.57
N GLN A 13 -69.38 16.75 -15.86
CA GLN A 13 -68.33 16.09 -15.03
C GLN A 13 -67.00 16.71 -15.38
N ARG A 14 -66.46 17.51 -14.47
CA ARG A 14 -65.06 17.99 -14.47
C ARG A 14 -64.14 16.82 -14.08
N ALA A 15 -63.39 16.31 -15.03
CA ALA A 15 -62.24 15.45 -14.75
C ALA A 15 -61.14 16.29 -14.05
N ALA A 16 -60.87 15.92 -12.80
CA ALA A 16 -59.74 16.48 -12.03
C ALA A 16 -58.42 15.94 -12.60
N VAL A 17 -57.70 16.79 -13.30
CA VAL A 17 -56.31 16.53 -13.69
C VAL A 17 -55.46 16.79 -12.46
N MET A 18 -54.96 15.71 -11.86
CA MET A 18 -53.89 15.78 -10.84
C MET A 18 -52.62 16.34 -11.50
N PRO A 19 -51.98 17.40 -10.98
CA PRO A 19 -50.67 17.80 -11.45
C PRO A 19 -49.63 16.81 -10.89
N THR A 20 -48.95 16.09 -11.77
CA THR A 20 -47.77 15.33 -11.45
C THR A 20 -46.73 16.32 -10.95
N LEU A 21 -46.45 16.31 -9.64
CA LEU A 21 -45.35 17.02 -9.03
C LEU A 21 -44.01 16.46 -9.58
N LEU A 22 -43.51 17.09 -10.62
CA LEU A 22 -42.10 16.96 -11.02
C LEU A 22 -41.28 17.56 -9.88
N THR A 23 -40.77 16.73 -8.99
CA THR A 23 -39.80 17.11 -8.00
C THR A 23 -38.50 17.41 -8.74
N VAL A 24 -38.36 18.65 -9.19
CA VAL A 24 -37.08 19.19 -9.66
C VAL A 24 -36.19 19.25 -8.42
N PHE A 25 -35.32 18.25 -8.31
CA PHE A 25 -34.22 18.27 -7.36
C PHE A 25 -33.28 19.41 -7.78
N CYS A 26 -33.59 20.61 -7.26
CA CYS A 26 -32.72 21.76 -7.38
C CYS A 26 -31.42 21.42 -6.63
N LEU A 27 -30.40 20.93 -7.35
CA LEU A 27 -29.05 20.81 -6.83
C LEU A 27 -28.61 22.24 -6.47
N LEU A 28 -28.80 22.62 -5.22
CA LEU A 28 -28.19 23.81 -4.65
C LEU A 28 -26.68 23.68 -4.84
N LEU A 29 -26.17 24.35 -5.86
CA LEU A 29 -24.75 24.66 -6.04
C LEU A 29 -24.35 25.54 -4.86
N LEU A 30 -24.05 24.93 -3.72
CA LEU A 30 -23.36 25.61 -2.64
C LEU A 30 -22.00 26.04 -3.22
N ALA A 31 -21.89 27.34 -3.50
CA ALA A 31 -20.61 27.93 -3.82
C ALA A 31 -19.61 27.54 -2.71
N PRO A 32 -18.39 27.12 -3.05
CA PRO A 32 -17.42 26.76 -2.03
C PRO A 32 -17.17 27.98 -1.16
N GLY A 33 -17.43 27.84 0.14
CA GLY A 33 -17.10 28.85 1.13
C GLY A 33 -15.65 29.30 0.97
N GLY A 34 -15.33 30.55 1.31
CA GLY A 34 -14.04 31.21 1.06
C GLY A 34 -12.77 30.46 1.55
N GLY A 35 -12.90 29.30 2.24
CA GLY A 35 -11.81 28.46 2.72
C GLY A 35 -11.13 27.56 1.67
N ASN A 36 -11.75 27.35 0.49
CA ASN A 36 -11.28 26.40 -0.53
C ASN A 36 -10.44 27.07 -1.64
N ARG A 37 -9.98 28.31 -1.44
CA ARG A 37 -9.09 28.97 -2.41
C ARG A 37 -7.75 28.24 -2.46
N GLY A 38 -7.32 27.87 -3.69
CA GLY A 38 -6.05 27.18 -3.95
C GLY A 38 -6.14 25.65 -3.96
N LEU A 39 -7.23 25.03 -3.52
CA LEU A 39 -7.41 23.59 -3.68
C LEU A 39 -7.84 23.25 -5.10
N VAL A 40 -7.39 22.07 -5.55
CA VAL A 40 -7.84 21.41 -6.78
C VAL A 40 -8.42 20.04 -6.40
N TRP A 41 -9.47 19.60 -7.10
CA TRP A 41 -10.11 18.33 -6.77
C TRP A 41 -10.87 17.71 -7.93
N HIS A 42 -11.09 16.41 -7.83
CA HIS A 42 -11.99 15.65 -8.69
C HIS A 42 -12.77 14.63 -7.85
N VAL A 43 -14.08 14.51 -8.08
CA VAL A 43 -14.98 13.61 -7.35
C VAL A 43 -15.87 12.87 -8.33
N GLU A 44 -15.94 11.55 -8.18
CA GLU A 44 -16.84 10.66 -8.96
C GLU A 44 -17.76 9.87 -8.01
N ASP A 45 -18.90 9.46 -8.52
CA ASP A 45 -19.69 8.42 -7.86
C ASP A 45 -19.08 7.02 -8.08
N ALA A 46 -19.68 6.01 -7.47
CA ALA A 46 -19.21 4.64 -7.58
C ALA A 46 -19.22 4.09 -9.04
N GLY A 47 -20.04 4.66 -9.91
CA GLY A 47 -20.12 4.31 -11.34
C GLY A 47 -19.15 5.07 -12.23
N GLY A 48 -18.38 6.02 -11.70
CA GLY A 48 -17.42 6.82 -12.45
C GLY A 48 -18.03 8.11 -13.06
N ARG A 49 -19.28 8.46 -12.72
CA ARG A 49 -19.87 9.73 -13.14
C ARG A 49 -19.28 10.87 -12.31
N VAL A 50 -18.82 11.91 -12.98
CA VAL A 50 -18.28 13.11 -12.31
C VAL A 50 -19.38 13.82 -11.52
N ILE A 51 -19.17 13.99 -10.23
CA ILE A 51 -20.07 14.73 -9.32
C ILE A 51 -19.61 16.17 -9.21
N ARG A 52 -18.33 16.39 -8.97
CA ARG A 52 -17.72 17.73 -8.86
C ARG A 52 -16.27 17.69 -9.33
N SER A 53 -15.83 18.76 -9.96
CA SER A 53 -14.42 18.92 -10.34
C SER A 53 -14.02 20.38 -10.31
N ARG A 54 -12.82 20.65 -9.84
CA ARG A 54 -12.17 21.95 -9.92
C ARG A 54 -10.72 21.75 -10.31
N HIS A 55 -10.39 22.16 -11.52
CA HIS A 55 -9.06 21.94 -12.09
C HIS A 55 -8.62 20.45 -12.05
N GLY A 56 -9.59 19.53 -12.26
CA GLY A 56 -9.34 18.08 -12.18
C GLY A 56 -8.35 17.56 -13.23
N ASP A 57 -8.12 18.32 -14.30
CA ASP A 57 -7.17 18.01 -15.36
C ASP A 57 -5.83 18.76 -15.21
N ARG A 58 -5.65 19.52 -14.13
CA ARG A 58 -4.38 20.18 -13.84
C ARG A 58 -3.33 19.14 -13.51
N SER A 59 -2.21 19.17 -14.25
CA SER A 59 -1.05 18.35 -13.94
C SER A 59 -0.41 18.77 -12.63
N LEU A 60 -0.21 17.82 -11.72
CA LEU A 60 0.39 18.00 -10.41
C LEU A 60 1.42 16.92 -10.14
N ASN A 61 2.31 17.17 -9.20
CA ASN A 61 3.11 16.09 -8.64
C ASN A 61 2.23 15.25 -7.71
N PRO A 62 1.99 13.97 -8.00
CA PRO A 62 1.13 13.12 -7.18
C PRO A 62 1.76 12.71 -5.86
N ALA A 63 3.04 12.98 -5.65
CA ALA A 63 3.78 12.49 -4.48
C ALA A 63 3.48 10.99 -4.25
N SER A 64 3.27 10.59 -3.01
CA SER A 64 3.01 9.19 -2.64
C SER A 64 1.68 8.61 -3.14
N LEU A 65 0.85 9.35 -3.89
CA LEU A 65 -0.30 8.72 -4.58
C LEU A 65 0.16 7.77 -5.71
N VAL A 66 1.41 7.89 -6.19
CA VAL A 66 2.01 6.89 -7.12
C VAL A 66 1.94 5.47 -6.53
N LYS A 67 2.00 5.32 -5.21
CA LYS A 67 1.89 4.01 -4.55
C LYS A 67 0.56 3.28 -4.84
N LEU A 68 -0.50 4.02 -5.19
CA LEU A 68 -1.74 3.41 -5.69
C LEU A 68 -1.52 2.70 -7.03
N ALA A 69 -0.73 3.32 -7.93
CA ALA A 69 -0.37 2.74 -9.21
C ALA A 69 0.50 1.49 -9.04
N THR A 70 1.49 1.57 -8.16
CA THR A 70 2.36 0.44 -7.83
C THR A 70 1.56 -0.70 -7.20
N SER A 71 0.58 -0.40 -6.33
CA SER A 71 -0.32 -1.40 -5.76
C SER A 71 -1.20 -2.07 -6.82
N LEU A 72 -1.79 -1.28 -7.74
CA LEU A 72 -2.57 -1.83 -8.86
C LEU A 72 -1.71 -2.73 -9.74
N TRP A 73 -0.52 -2.27 -10.12
CA TRP A 73 0.40 -3.01 -10.97
C TRP A 73 0.85 -4.33 -10.34
N ALA A 74 1.21 -4.29 -9.05
CA ALA A 74 1.60 -5.48 -8.31
C ALA A 74 0.47 -6.52 -8.25
N LEU A 75 -0.76 -6.10 -7.95
CA LEU A 75 -1.93 -6.99 -7.91
C LEU A 75 -2.24 -7.60 -9.28
N GLU A 76 -2.18 -6.79 -10.36
CA GLU A 76 -2.45 -7.29 -11.72
C GLU A 76 -1.38 -8.27 -12.23
N ARG A 77 -0.13 -8.08 -11.82
CA ARG A 77 0.99 -8.92 -12.28
C ARG A 77 1.20 -10.18 -11.44
N LEU A 78 0.98 -10.09 -10.13
CA LEU A 78 1.34 -11.15 -9.19
C LEU A 78 0.11 -11.85 -8.59
N GLY A 79 -1.03 -11.18 -8.54
CA GLY A 79 -2.23 -11.67 -7.86
C GLY A 79 -2.19 -11.44 -6.34
N PRO A 80 -3.36 -11.55 -5.65
CA PRO A 80 -3.46 -11.27 -4.22
C PRO A 80 -2.78 -12.32 -3.34
N GLU A 81 -2.74 -13.57 -3.78
CA GLU A 81 -2.15 -14.68 -3.00
C GLU A 81 -0.63 -14.76 -3.11
N TYR A 82 -0.02 -13.87 -3.91
CA TYR A 82 1.42 -13.87 -4.10
C TYR A 82 2.15 -13.60 -2.78
N ARG A 83 3.21 -14.42 -2.53
CA ARG A 83 4.08 -14.33 -1.37
C ARG A 83 5.54 -14.33 -1.83
N PHE A 84 6.32 -13.40 -1.34
CA PHE A 84 7.76 -13.37 -1.57
C PHE A 84 8.44 -14.50 -0.80
N GLY A 85 9.35 -15.21 -1.45
CA GLY A 85 10.05 -16.35 -0.85
C GLY A 85 11.51 -16.03 -0.55
N THR A 86 11.93 -16.02 0.71
CA THR A 86 13.33 -15.91 1.11
C THR A 86 13.83 -17.29 1.57
N ARG A 87 14.93 -17.77 0.98
CA ARG A 87 15.50 -19.09 1.27
C ARG A 87 16.75 -18.96 2.13
N PHE A 88 16.80 -19.74 3.18
CA PHE A 88 17.97 -19.90 4.07
C PHE A 88 18.61 -21.24 3.77
N LEU A 89 19.86 -21.23 3.30
CA LEU A 89 20.56 -22.40 2.76
C LEU A 89 21.82 -22.65 3.57
N GLY A 90 22.02 -23.88 4.02
CA GLY A 90 23.31 -24.35 4.57
C GLY A 90 24.25 -24.73 3.42
N ALA A 91 25.49 -24.26 3.47
CA ALA A 91 26.54 -24.55 2.50
C ALA A 91 27.86 -24.82 3.22
N GLY A 92 28.12 -26.08 3.58
CA GLY A 92 29.19 -26.42 4.52
C GLY A 92 28.94 -25.72 5.86
N ASP A 93 29.89 -24.89 6.32
CA ASP A 93 29.80 -24.11 7.56
C ASP A 93 29.06 -22.78 7.38
N ASP A 94 28.83 -22.35 6.13
CA ASP A 94 28.23 -21.05 5.80
C ASP A 94 26.68 -21.12 5.79
N LEU A 95 26.04 -20.00 6.14
CA LEU A 95 24.62 -19.73 5.90
C LEU A 95 24.47 -18.77 4.74
N ILE A 96 23.76 -19.19 3.69
CA ILE A 96 23.46 -18.38 2.52
C ILE A 96 21.99 -17.99 2.53
N VAL A 97 21.68 -16.70 2.34
CA VAL A 97 20.33 -16.18 2.21
C VAL A 97 20.09 -15.74 0.78
N ARG A 98 19.08 -16.33 0.16
CA ARG A 98 18.57 -15.96 -1.17
C ARG A 98 17.26 -15.23 -1.02
N GLY A 99 17.32 -13.93 -1.24
CA GLY A 99 16.14 -13.06 -1.20
C GLY A 99 15.20 -13.29 -2.36
N GLY A 100 13.90 -13.22 -2.11
CA GLY A 100 12.87 -13.22 -3.14
C GLY A 100 12.36 -11.83 -3.50
N GLY A 101 13.09 -10.78 -3.12
CA GLY A 101 12.64 -9.40 -3.33
C GLY A 101 11.55 -8.96 -2.34
N ASP A 102 11.41 -9.63 -1.18
CA ASP A 102 10.43 -9.24 -0.15
C ASP A 102 10.69 -7.80 0.33
N PRO A 103 9.82 -6.85 0.02
CA PRO A 103 10.05 -5.47 0.40
C PRO A 103 9.78 -5.19 1.89
N ASP A 104 9.10 -6.12 2.59
CA ASP A 104 8.62 -5.98 3.98
C ASP A 104 9.19 -7.04 4.94
N PHE A 105 10.33 -7.65 4.63
CA PHE A 105 11.03 -8.51 5.57
C PHE A 105 11.59 -7.65 6.72
N GLN A 106 11.07 -7.84 7.94
CA GLN A 106 11.39 -7.05 9.12
C GLN A 106 12.20 -7.89 10.15
N PRO A 107 12.78 -7.32 11.20
CA PRO A 107 13.43 -8.08 12.27
C PRO A 107 12.55 -9.19 12.85
N GLU A 108 11.24 -8.98 12.96
CA GLU A 108 10.29 -9.98 13.42
C GLU A 108 10.27 -11.23 12.55
N ASN A 109 10.43 -11.08 11.24
CA ASN A 109 10.55 -12.20 10.32
C ASN A 109 11.85 -13.00 10.57
N ALA A 110 12.94 -12.28 10.88
CA ALA A 110 14.20 -12.93 11.24
C ALA A 110 14.10 -13.69 12.56
N PHE A 111 13.37 -13.19 13.57
CA PHE A 111 13.13 -13.93 14.81
C PHE A 111 12.39 -15.24 14.55
N LEU A 112 11.37 -15.22 13.69
CA LEU A 112 10.63 -16.41 13.30
C LEU A 112 11.51 -17.42 12.57
N VAL A 113 12.38 -16.94 11.67
CA VAL A 113 13.38 -17.79 10.98
C VAL A 113 14.38 -18.39 11.98
N ALA A 114 14.89 -17.58 12.94
CA ALA A 114 15.78 -18.07 13.99
C ALA A 114 15.11 -19.16 14.83
N ALA A 115 13.82 -19.01 15.17
CA ALA A 115 13.04 -20.02 15.87
C ALA A 115 12.93 -21.32 15.05
N ALA A 116 12.71 -21.23 13.73
CA ALA A 116 12.68 -22.38 12.84
C ALA A 116 14.03 -23.09 12.76
N LEU A 117 15.12 -22.32 12.65
CA LEU A 117 16.49 -22.87 12.68
C LEU A 117 16.78 -23.57 14.01
N ASN A 118 16.34 -23.01 15.15
CA ASN A 118 16.51 -23.64 16.47
C ASN A 118 15.72 -24.96 16.57
N ARG A 119 14.51 -25.04 16.03
CA ARG A 119 13.75 -26.30 15.95
C ARG A 119 14.47 -27.37 15.13
N ALA A 120 15.21 -26.95 14.09
CA ALA A 120 16.08 -27.83 13.29
C ALA A 120 17.44 -28.13 13.96
N GLY A 121 17.66 -27.72 15.22
CA GLY A 121 18.89 -27.93 15.98
C GLY A 121 20.02 -26.97 15.62
N ILE A 122 19.75 -25.92 14.85
CA ILE A 122 20.76 -24.95 14.38
C ILE A 122 20.75 -23.74 15.31
N HIS A 123 21.69 -23.65 16.23
CA HIS A 123 21.86 -22.54 17.17
C HIS A 123 23.13 -21.74 16.88
N ARG A 124 23.99 -22.24 15.98
CA ARG A 124 25.28 -21.62 15.63
C ARG A 124 25.65 -21.95 14.19
N ILE A 125 26.14 -20.97 13.48
CA ILE A 125 26.77 -21.06 12.16
C ILE A 125 28.26 -20.80 12.39
N THR A 126 29.12 -21.78 12.12
CA THR A 126 30.57 -21.70 12.35
C THR A 126 31.27 -20.89 11.24
N GLY A 127 30.72 -20.91 10.04
CA GLY A 127 31.16 -20.12 8.91
C GLY A 127 30.51 -18.74 8.81
N ARG A 128 30.38 -18.25 7.59
CA ARG A 128 29.93 -16.88 7.25
C ARG A 128 28.43 -16.82 7.04
N LEU A 129 27.87 -15.63 7.18
CA LEU A 129 26.54 -15.27 6.71
C LEU A 129 26.66 -14.49 5.39
N LEU A 130 26.12 -15.05 4.30
CA LEU A 130 26.18 -14.49 2.96
C LEU A 130 24.77 -14.17 2.48
N VAL A 131 24.52 -12.97 2.01
CA VAL A 131 23.21 -12.57 1.47
C VAL A 131 23.33 -12.10 0.02
N ASP A 132 22.28 -12.25 -0.78
CA ASP A 132 22.26 -11.75 -2.15
C ASP A 132 21.64 -10.36 -2.25
N ASP A 133 21.60 -9.83 -3.47
CA ASP A 133 21.16 -8.46 -3.77
C ASP A 133 19.65 -8.26 -3.64
N LEU A 134 18.86 -9.35 -3.59
CA LEU A 134 17.41 -9.33 -3.47
C LEU A 134 16.93 -9.50 -2.03
N PHE A 135 17.87 -9.70 -1.09
CA PHE A 135 17.52 -9.78 0.34
C PHE A 135 17.53 -8.40 0.98
N TRP A 136 16.42 -8.05 1.65
CA TRP A 136 16.24 -6.84 2.42
C TRP A 136 15.79 -7.19 3.83
N ILE A 137 16.25 -6.45 4.83
CA ILE A 137 15.74 -6.51 6.20
C ILE A 137 15.61 -5.11 6.79
N GLY A 138 14.40 -4.79 7.25
CA GLY A 138 14.04 -3.48 7.78
C GLY A 138 13.79 -2.42 6.70
N TRP A 139 13.10 -1.36 7.11
CA TRP A 139 12.76 -0.24 6.24
C TRP A 139 13.89 0.81 6.20
N GLU A 140 14.13 1.39 5.04
CA GLU A 140 15.15 2.43 4.79
C GLU A 140 14.56 3.73 4.23
N GLN A 141 13.23 3.81 4.13
CA GLN A 141 12.50 4.99 3.62
C GLN A 141 12.88 5.37 2.17
N GLY A 142 13.22 4.38 1.36
CA GLY A 142 13.60 4.54 -0.04
C GLY A 142 15.02 5.08 -0.25
N LYS A 143 15.90 4.96 0.75
CA LYS A 143 17.31 5.38 0.62
C LYS A 143 18.17 4.40 -0.17
N GLY A 144 17.82 3.12 -0.15
CA GLY A 144 18.51 2.10 -0.94
C GLY A 144 17.96 2.06 -2.37
N VAL A 145 18.85 2.18 -3.37
CA VAL A 145 18.49 1.93 -4.77
C VAL A 145 19.02 0.55 -5.13
N PRO A 146 18.17 -0.42 -5.51
CA PRO A 146 18.62 -1.74 -5.90
C PRO A 146 19.71 -1.68 -6.99
N GLY A 147 20.82 -2.39 -6.76
CA GLY A 147 21.89 -2.54 -7.75
C GLY A 147 22.94 -1.42 -7.85
N GLN A 148 22.82 -0.31 -7.10
CA GLN A 148 23.85 0.74 -7.13
C GLN A 148 25.15 0.38 -6.43
N ASP A 149 25.08 -0.33 -5.29
CA ASP A 149 26.24 -0.83 -4.53
C ASP A 149 25.91 -2.22 -3.95
N PRO A 150 26.05 -3.28 -4.74
CA PRO A 150 25.68 -4.63 -4.30
C PRO A 150 26.50 -5.13 -3.11
N GLU A 151 27.78 -4.81 -3.03
CA GLU A 151 28.67 -5.24 -1.92
C GLU A 151 28.28 -4.54 -0.61
N GLY A 152 28.12 -3.21 -0.66
CA GLY A 152 27.72 -2.41 0.50
C GLY A 152 26.31 -2.79 0.98
N HIS A 153 25.38 -3.02 0.04
CA HIS A 153 24.05 -3.52 0.34
C HIS A 153 24.09 -4.87 1.06
N ALA A 154 24.76 -5.86 0.48
CA ALA A 154 24.87 -7.20 1.05
C ALA A 154 25.50 -7.18 2.44
N GLY A 155 26.59 -6.42 2.61
CA GLY A 155 27.24 -6.24 3.92
C GLY A 155 26.32 -5.66 4.96
N GLN A 156 25.54 -4.62 4.60
CA GLN A 156 24.58 -3.98 5.49
C GLN A 156 23.42 -4.93 5.87
N MET A 157 22.82 -5.62 4.90
CA MET A 157 21.73 -6.56 5.14
C MET A 157 22.15 -7.76 5.97
N ALA A 158 23.34 -8.33 5.68
CA ALA A 158 23.90 -9.40 6.47
C ALA A 158 24.19 -8.99 7.92
N ALA A 159 24.73 -7.77 8.14
CA ALA A 159 24.96 -7.25 9.49
C ALA A 159 23.65 -7.05 10.28
N ARG A 160 22.58 -6.56 9.62
CA ARG A 160 21.25 -6.43 10.23
C ARG A 160 20.64 -7.80 10.58
N LEU A 161 20.74 -8.77 9.67
CA LEU A 161 20.23 -10.12 9.91
C LEU A 161 20.99 -10.81 11.04
N ARG A 162 22.34 -10.70 11.07
CA ARG A 162 23.17 -11.20 12.17
C ARG A 162 22.73 -10.62 13.52
N ARG A 163 22.47 -9.30 13.57
CA ARG A 163 21.95 -8.64 14.77
C ARG A 163 20.60 -9.21 15.17
N ALA A 164 19.65 -9.36 14.23
CA ALA A 164 18.32 -9.89 14.53
C ALA A 164 18.37 -11.33 15.04
N PHE A 165 19.32 -12.14 14.58
CA PHE A 165 19.50 -13.54 14.99
C PHE A 165 20.11 -13.75 16.36
N ASP A 166 20.84 -12.75 16.90
CA ASP A 166 21.54 -12.88 18.18
C ASP A 166 21.03 -11.85 19.21
N PRO A 167 20.27 -12.29 20.23
CA PRO A 167 19.74 -11.40 21.27
C PRO A 167 20.78 -10.59 22.04
N ASP A 168 22.04 -11.06 22.10
CA ASP A 168 23.14 -10.32 22.73
C ASP A 168 23.52 -9.05 21.94
N LEU A 169 23.14 -8.98 20.66
CA LEU A 169 23.40 -7.85 19.77
C LEU A 169 22.20 -6.89 19.67
N TRP A 170 21.10 -7.15 20.33
CA TRP A 170 19.88 -6.37 20.22
C TRP A 170 20.00 -5.01 20.91
N ASP A 171 19.61 -3.96 20.20
CA ASP A 171 19.29 -2.67 20.80
C ASP A 171 17.88 -2.67 21.44
N GLY A 172 17.53 -1.55 22.08
CA GLY A 172 16.22 -1.43 22.74
C GLY A 172 15.04 -1.64 21.80
N SER A 173 15.12 -1.08 20.59
CA SER A 173 14.05 -1.18 19.60
C SER A 173 13.87 -2.61 19.04
N THR A 174 14.97 -3.33 18.85
CA THR A 174 14.94 -4.74 18.41
C THR A 174 14.36 -5.64 19.50
N ARG A 175 14.70 -5.38 20.77
CA ARG A 175 14.14 -6.10 21.93
C ARG A 175 12.64 -5.84 22.09
N GLU A 176 12.21 -4.59 21.92
CA GLU A 176 10.78 -4.22 21.93
C GLU A 176 10.03 -4.93 20.82
N ALA A 177 10.57 -4.97 19.58
CA ALA A 177 9.98 -5.68 18.46
C ALA A 177 9.77 -7.18 18.76
N TRP A 178 10.75 -7.83 19.40
CA TRP A 178 10.60 -9.22 19.86
C TRP A 178 9.48 -9.36 20.89
N MET A 179 9.48 -8.51 21.94
CA MET A 179 8.46 -8.58 23.00
C MET A 179 7.05 -8.41 22.44
N MET A 180 6.87 -7.47 21.50
CA MET A 180 5.59 -7.25 20.83
C MET A 180 5.18 -8.44 19.96
N LEU A 181 6.11 -9.05 19.23
CA LEU A 181 5.84 -10.25 18.44
C LEU A 181 5.47 -11.43 19.35
N ALA A 182 6.25 -11.68 20.40
CA ALA A 182 6.04 -12.75 21.36
C ALA A 182 4.66 -12.64 22.02
N GLN A 183 4.28 -11.43 22.47
CA GLN A 183 2.96 -11.18 23.03
C GLN A 183 1.82 -11.50 22.04
N ARG A 184 1.94 -11.07 20.77
CA ARG A 184 0.91 -11.32 19.75
C ARG A 184 0.77 -12.80 19.40
N GLN A 185 1.87 -13.54 19.44
CA GLN A 185 1.92 -14.97 19.06
C GLN A 185 1.83 -15.93 20.26
N GLY A 186 1.69 -15.42 21.48
CA GLY A 186 1.64 -16.26 22.70
C GLY A 186 2.95 -16.99 22.97
N LEU A 187 4.10 -16.40 22.57
CA LEU A 187 5.43 -16.96 22.81
C LEU A 187 6.01 -16.44 24.13
N ASP A 188 6.97 -17.18 24.70
CA ASP A 188 7.73 -16.71 25.86
C ASP A 188 8.70 -15.59 25.46
N GLY A 189 8.35 -14.35 25.77
CA GLY A 189 9.15 -13.17 25.48
C GLY A 189 10.51 -13.17 26.19
N SER A 190 10.66 -13.90 27.30
CA SER A 190 11.92 -13.97 28.06
C SER A 190 12.95 -14.90 27.43
N ASN A 191 12.55 -15.78 26.51
CA ASN A 191 13.40 -16.77 25.85
C ASN A 191 13.41 -16.55 24.32
N PRO A 192 14.10 -15.53 23.79
CA PRO A 192 14.16 -15.27 22.37
C PRO A 192 14.95 -16.36 21.60
N PRO A 193 14.59 -16.67 20.35
CA PRO A 193 15.36 -17.58 19.52
C PRO A 193 16.74 -16.99 19.24
N ARG A 194 17.75 -17.87 19.15
CA ARG A 194 19.14 -17.47 18.96
C ARG A 194 19.86 -18.27 17.92
N VAL A 195 20.50 -17.58 16.96
CA VAL A 195 21.45 -18.19 16.03
C VAL A 195 22.72 -17.33 15.98
N VAL A 196 23.82 -17.85 16.54
CA VAL A 196 25.09 -17.15 16.57
C VAL A 196 25.85 -17.34 15.26
N ILE A 197 26.23 -16.28 14.59
CA ILE A 197 27.09 -16.31 13.40
C ILE A 197 28.54 -16.05 13.85
N ALA A 198 29.37 -17.09 13.84
CA ALA A 198 30.76 -17.01 14.32
C ALA A 198 31.72 -16.43 13.28
N GLY A 199 31.47 -16.66 12.00
CA GLY A 199 32.25 -16.10 10.90
C GLY A 199 31.87 -14.69 10.50
N GLY A 200 32.46 -14.21 9.40
CA GLY A 200 32.17 -12.90 8.84
C GLY A 200 30.82 -12.82 8.12
N THR A 201 30.51 -11.64 7.61
CA THR A 201 29.35 -11.40 6.73
C THR A 201 29.83 -11.01 5.33
N GLY A 202 29.01 -11.25 4.29
CA GLY A 202 29.37 -10.89 2.93
C GLY A 202 28.26 -11.10 1.92
N ARG A 203 28.62 -10.89 0.64
CA ARG A 203 27.70 -11.05 -0.48
C ARG A 203 27.68 -12.51 -0.96
N ALA A 204 26.50 -13.03 -1.20
CA ALA A 204 26.27 -14.27 -1.93
C ALA A 204 26.12 -13.96 -3.42
N TRP A 205 27.12 -14.35 -4.21
CA TRP A 205 27.11 -14.09 -5.66
C TRP A 205 25.98 -14.83 -6.38
N PRO A 206 25.28 -14.20 -7.35
CA PRO A 206 24.34 -14.88 -8.23
C PRO A 206 25.01 -16.02 -9.00
N ASP A 207 24.28 -17.07 -9.31
CA ASP A 207 24.81 -18.21 -10.05
C ASP A 207 25.31 -17.84 -11.46
N SER A 208 24.72 -16.79 -12.08
CA SER A 208 25.16 -16.23 -13.36
C SER A 208 26.55 -15.56 -13.30
N GLU A 209 26.94 -14.98 -12.15
CA GLU A 209 28.22 -14.31 -11.97
C GLU A 209 29.36 -15.25 -11.53
N LYS A 210 29.03 -16.45 -11.01
CA LYS A 210 30.03 -17.47 -10.63
C LYS A 210 30.89 -17.94 -11.80
N ARG A 211 30.36 -17.91 -13.04
CA ARG A 211 31.07 -18.31 -14.26
C ARG A 211 32.14 -17.30 -14.71
N VAL A 212 32.05 -16.06 -14.27
CA VAL A 212 32.94 -14.96 -14.70
C VAL A 212 34.17 -14.80 -13.78
N ARG A 213 34.10 -15.26 -12.53
CA ARG A 213 35.19 -15.18 -11.56
C ARG A 213 35.78 -16.57 -11.29
N ALA A 214 36.81 -16.91 -12.05
CA ALA A 214 37.57 -18.16 -11.92
C ALA A 214 38.24 -18.38 -10.54
N GLU A 215 38.16 -17.41 -9.63
CA GLU A 215 38.76 -17.42 -8.28
C GLU A 215 37.78 -17.73 -7.16
N ALA A 216 36.46 -17.83 -7.46
CA ALA A 216 35.47 -18.17 -6.45
C ALA A 216 35.64 -19.63 -6.05
N ARG A 217 35.93 -19.92 -4.77
CA ARG A 217 35.82 -21.27 -4.23
C ARG A 217 34.49 -21.89 -4.63
N PRO A 218 34.44 -23.14 -5.09
CA PRO A 218 33.18 -23.85 -5.37
C PRO A 218 32.29 -23.71 -4.14
N ILE A 219 31.04 -23.18 -4.31
CA ILE A 219 30.09 -23.23 -3.22
C ILE A 219 29.74 -24.69 -3.00
N PRO A 220 29.89 -25.21 -1.75
CA PRO A 220 29.47 -26.54 -1.42
C PRO A 220 28.01 -26.76 -1.80
N ALA A 221 27.61 -28.03 -2.02
CA ALA A 221 26.23 -28.38 -2.25
C ALA A 221 25.35 -27.70 -1.16
N THR A 222 24.33 -26.94 -1.59
CA THR A 222 23.46 -26.21 -0.68
C THR A 222 22.29 -27.09 -0.28
N ARG A 223 21.93 -27.03 1.00
CA ARG A 223 20.72 -27.65 1.54
C ARG A 223 19.76 -26.54 2.01
N VAL A 224 18.50 -26.60 1.62
CA VAL A 224 17.46 -25.71 2.18
C VAL A 224 17.29 -26.02 3.66
N LEU A 225 17.40 -25.01 4.51
CA LEU A 225 17.18 -25.10 5.95
C LEU A 225 15.81 -24.54 6.33
N VAL A 226 15.44 -23.38 5.77
CA VAL A 226 14.14 -22.73 5.98
C VAL A 226 13.79 -21.95 4.72
N VAL A 227 12.52 -21.98 4.32
CA VAL A 227 11.95 -21.01 3.38
C VAL A 227 10.96 -20.14 4.14
N HIS A 228 11.24 -18.84 4.18
CA HIS A 228 10.32 -17.85 4.66
C HIS A 228 9.45 -17.35 3.51
N ARG A 229 8.13 -17.44 3.65
CA ARG A 229 7.18 -16.82 2.73
C ARG A 229 6.53 -15.63 3.41
N SER A 230 6.56 -14.49 2.72
CA SER A 230 5.92 -13.26 3.22
C SER A 230 4.41 -13.48 3.45
N ARG A 231 3.77 -12.54 4.10
CA ARG A 231 2.30 -12.45 4.06
C ARG A 231 1.80 -12.30 2.62
N PRO A 232 0.51 -12.57 2.33
CA PRO A 232 -0.10 -12.27 1.03
C PRO A 232 0.06 -10.80 0.64
N LEU A 233 0.15 -10.53 -0.65
CA LEU A 233 0.48 -9.22 -1.22
C LEU A 233 -0.41 -8.06 -0.72
N PRO A 234 -1.76 -8.20 -0.56
CA PRO A 234 -2.59 -7.11 -0.06
C PRO A 234 -2.14 -6.57 1.29
N GLY A 235 -1.81 -7.44 2.24
CA GLY A 235 -1.32 -7.04 3.55
C GLY A 235 0.01 -6.28 3.50
N THR A 236 0.92 -6.69 2.63
CA THR A 236 2.18 -5.96 2.36
C THR A 236 1.89 -4.57 1.78
N LEU A 237 1.02 -4.47 0.78
CA LEU A 237 0.62 -3.20 0.17
C LEU A 237 -0.08 -2.28 1.18
N LYS A 238 -0.96 -2.82 2.05
CA LYS A 238 -1.63 -2.03 3.09
C LYS A 238 -0.63 -1.36 4.03
N ARG A 239 0.40 -2.08 4.47
CA ARG A 239 1.48 -1.51 5.31
C ARG A 239 2.20 -0.36 4.61
N PHE A 240 2.64 -0.56 3.37
CA PHE A 240 3.32 0.49 2.60
C PHE A 240 2.43 1.71 2.36
N ASN A 241 1.17 1.52 2.06
CA ASN A 241 0.22 2.60 1.84
C ASN A 241 -0.10 3.36 3.13
N ALA A 242 -0.28 2.66 4.26
CA ALA A 242 -0.59 3.27 5.55
C ALA A 242 0.54 4.17 6.05
N TRP A 243 1.77 3.67 6.04
CA TRP A 243 2.95 4.42 6.46
C TRP A 243 3.53 5.31 5.37
N SER A 244 2.98 5.23 4.15
CA SER A 244 3.51 5.93 2.97
C SER A 244 5.00 5.65 2.72
N ASN A 245 5.44 4.43 3.04
CA ASN A 245 6.84 4.05 2.98
C ASN A 245 7.33 3.94 1.53
N ASN A 246 8.51 4.52 1.28
CA ASN A 246 9.10 4.57 -0.06
C ASN A 246 9.80 3.27 -0.46
N ASP A 247 10.04 2.34 0.48
CA ASP A 247 10.64 1.04 0.18
C ASP A 247 9.71 0.13 -0.65
N ILE A 248 8.48 0.57 -0.93
CA ILE A 248 7.62 -0.04 -1.96
C ILE A 248 8.30 -0.07 -3.34
N ASN A 249 9.29 0.80 -3.60
CA ASN A 249 10.09 0.78 -4.83
C ASN A 249 10.94 -0.49 -4.98
N ARG A 250 11.17 -1.24 -3.89
CA ARG A 250 11.82 -2.57 -3.96
C ARG A 250 11.03 -3.56 -4.82
N LEU A 251 9.72 -3.33 -5.00
CA LEU A 251 8.90 -4.11 -5.93
C LEU A 251 9.39 -4.00 -7.37
N GLU A 252 10.15 -2.96 -7.73
CA GLU A 252 10.76 -2.82 -9.06
C GLU A 252 11.67 -4.01 -9.40
N ALA A 253 12.29 -4.65 -8.41
CA ALA A 253 13.11 -5.86 -8.62
C ALA A 253 12.30 -7.05 -9.16
N THR A 254 10.99 -7.09 -8.90
CA THR A 254 10.08 -8.16 -9.33
C THR A 254 9.21 -7.74 -10.51
N LEU A 255 8.80 -6.49 -10.55
CA LEU A 255 7.79 -5.99 -11.50
C LEU A 255 8.39 -5.29 -12.72
N GLY A 256 9.55 -4.67 -12.58
CA GLY A 256 10.16 -3.77 -13.56
C GLY A 256 10.26 -2.34 -13.04
N SER A 257 10.75 -1.43 -13.88
CA SER A 257 11.06 -0.04 -13.55
C SER A 257 9.83 0.85 -13.42
N ALA A 258 10.02 2.07 -12.93
CA ALA A 258 8.99 3.12 -12.95
C ALA A 258 8.50 3.46 -14.38
N SER A 259 9.37 3.28 -15.41
CA SER A 259 8.97 3.43 -16.80
C SER A 259 8.01 2.33 -17.24
N ASP A 260 8.21 1.09 -16.78
CA ASP A 260 7.31 -0.02 -17.08
C ASP A 260 5.95 0.18 -16.41
N LEU A 261 5.94 0.70 -15.15
CA LEU A 261 4.71 1.12 -14.48
C LEU A 261 3.97 2.21 -15.26
N GLN A 262 4.69 3.20 -15.77
CA GLN A 262 4.09 4.26 -16.60
C GLN A 262 3.48 3.69 -17.88
N THR A 263 4.20 2.81 -18.59
CA THR A 263 3.72 2.12 -19.80
C THR A 263 2.47 1.29 -19.47
N PHE A 264 2.47 0.52 -18.40
CA PHE A 264 1.30 -0.23 -17.94
C PHE A 264 0.06 0.64 -17.77
N LEU A 265 0.20 1.83 -17.16
CA LEU A 265 -0.94 2.75 -16.99
C LEU A 265 -1.37 3.39 -18.32
N ALA A 266 -0.41 3.78 -19.18
CA ALA A 266 -0.70 4.40 -20.47
C ALA A 266 -1.48 3.44 -21.37
N GLU A 267 -1.05 2.19 -21.47
CA GLU A 267 -1.73 1.12 -22.23
C GLU A 267 -3.13 0.82 -21.63
N ARG A 268 -3.23 0.65 -20.31
CA ARG A 268 -4.50 0.39 -19.63
C ARG A 268 -5.52 1.50 -19.87
N TRP A 269 -5.07 2.74 -19.93
CA TRP A 269 -5.93 3.89 -20.10
C TRP A 269 -6.08 4.36 -21.54
N GLN A 270 -5.31 3.78 -22.47
CA GLN A 270 -5.26 4.18 -23.88
C GLN A 270 -4.98 5.69 -24.03
N ILE A 271 -3.99 6.17 -23.28
CA ILE A 271 -3.56 7.57 -23.29
C ILE A 271 -2.06 7.66 -23.61
N GLU A 272 -1.66 8.78 -24.20
CA GLU A 272 -0.25 9.09 -24.40
C GLU A 272 0.44 9.50 -23.09
N VAL A 273 1.71 9.14 -22.98
CA VAL A 273 2.59 9.63 -21.90
C VAL A 273 2.91 11.09 -22.18
N ASN A 274 2.48 11.96 -21.30
CA ASN A 274 2.66 13.41 -21.40
C ASN A 274 2.65 14.06 -20.00
N ASP A 275 2.47 15.36 -19.90
CA ASP A 275 2.39 16.08 -18.62
C ASP A 275 1.17 15.70 -17.77
N SER A 276 0.19 14.94 -18.27
CA SER A 276 -0.90 14.41 -17.46
C SER A 276 -0.56 13.08 -16.78
N LEU A 277 0.38 12.32 -17.36
CA LEU A 277 0.90 11.07 -16.83
C LEU A 277 2.41 10.97 -17.11
N ARG A 278 3.23 11.14 -16.09
CA ARG A 278 4.68 10.90 -16.13
C ARG A 278 5.14 10.37 -14.77
N LEU A 279 5.76 9.20 -14.76
CA LEU A 279 6.28 8.56 -13.57
C LEU A 279 7.79 8.35 -13.68
N VAL A 280 8.51 8.82 -12.66
CA VAL A 280 9.97 8.67 -12.54
C VAL A 280 10.35 7.82 -11.32
N SER A 281 9.36 7.35 -10.55
CA SER A 281 9.53 6.55 -9.35
C SER A 281 8.23 5.79 -9.05
N SER A 282 8.32 4.56 -8.62
CA SER A 282 7.19 3.75 -8.16
C SER A 282 6.72 4.09 -6.74
N SER A 283 7.48 4.91 -5.99
CA SER A 283 7.11 5.39 -4.65
C SER A 283 6.56 6.81 -4.61
N GLY A 284 6.73 7.57 -5.71
CA GLY A 284 6.29 8.97 -5.82
C GLY A 284 7.35 10.01 -5.45
N LEU A 285 8.61 9.59 -5.24
CA LEU A 285 9.75 10.50 -5.14
C LEU A 285 10.06 11.12 -6.51
N GLY A 286 10.61 12.34 -6.52
CA GLY A 286 11.01 13.02 -7.76
C GLY A 286 9.85 13.76 -8.46
N LYS A 287 10.07 14.10 -9.74
CA LYS A 287 9.17 14.96 -10.53
C LYS A 287 8.14 14.14 -11.32
N ASN A 288 7.29 13.42 -10.63
CA ASN A 288 6.15 12.72 -11.24
C ASN A 288 5.05 13.71 -11.65
N ARG A 289 4.15 13.28 -12.54
CA ARG A 289 2.96 14.03 -12.98
C ARG A 289 1.76 13.12 -13.03
N LEU A 290 0.66 13.59 -12.45
CA LEU A 290 -0.65 12.96 -12.50
C LEU A 290 -1.73 14.03 -12.27
N THR A 291 -2.87 13.91 -12.95
CA THR A 291 -3.99 14.80 -12.69
C THR A 291 -4.89 14.25 -11.60
N PRO A 292 -5.67 15.09 -10.85
CA PRO A 292 -6.68 14.61 -9.90
C PRO A 292 -7.69 13.64 -10.54
N ARG A 293 -8.08 13.86 -11.80
CA ARG A 293 -8.96 12.96 -12.56
C ARG A 293 -8.33 11.58 -12.75
N LEU A 294 -7.06 11.52 -13.16
CA LEU A 294 -6.36 10.26 -13.32
C LEU A 294 -6.10 9.56 -11.98
N ALA A 295 -5.89 10.31 -10.89
CA ALA A 295 -5.79 9.74 -9.55
C ALA A 295 -7.10 9.06 -9.11
N VAL A 296 -8.25 9.65 -9.43
CA VAL A 296 -9.57 9.03 -9.16
C VAL A 296 -9.81 7.83 -10.07
N ARG A 297 -9.42 7.91 -11.37
CA ARG A 297 -9.46 6.76 -12.27
C ARG A 297 -8.62 5.59 -11.73
N LEU A 298 -7.42 5.88 -11.24
CA LEU A 298 -6.53 4.88 -10.62
C LEU A 298 -7.17 4.20 -9.39
N LEU A 299 -7.83 4.96 -8.52
CA LEU A 299 -8.57 4.41 -7.38
C LEU A 299 -9.74 3.51 -7.82
N ARG A 300 -10.45 3.90 -8.88
CA ARG A 300 -11.53 3.09 -9.46
C ARG A 300 -10.99 1.79 -10.02
N ASP A 301 -9.91 1.84 -10.80
CA ASP A 301 -9.27 0.66 -11.37
C ASP A 301 -8.74 -0.29 -10.27
N LEU A 302 -8.11 0.26 -9.24
CA LEU A 302 -7.65 -0.53 -8.09
C LEU A 302 -8.82 -1.21 -7.37
N ARG A 303 -9.92 -0.48 -7.10
CA ARG A 303 -11.14 -1.04 -6.52
C ARG A 303 -11.72 -2.16 -7.37
N ASP A 304 -11.83 -1.94 -8.67
CA ASP A 304 -12.47 -2.89 -9.59
C ASP A 304 -11.57 -4.13 -9.79
N THR A 305 -10.25 -3.97 -9.72
CA THR A 305 -9.28 -5.07 -9.69
C THR A 305 -9.44 -5.91 -8.42
N LEU A 306 -9.49 -5.29 -7.24
CA LEU A 306 -9.66 -5.98 -5.95
C LEU A 306 -10.97 -6.78 -5.89
N ARG A 307 -12.08 -6.21 -6.40
CA ARG A 307 -13.39 -6.88 -6.43
C ARG A 307 -13.40 -8.19 -7.21
N ARG A 308 -12.50 -8.39 -8.17
CA ARG A 308 -12.37 -9.68 -8.86
C ARG A 308 -11.96 -10.83 -7.95
N TRP A 309 -11.41 -10.51 -6.77
CA TRP A 309 -10.95 -11.45 -5.74
C TRP A 309 -11.69 -11.29 -4.40
N ASP A 310 -12.90 -10.72 -4.43
CA ASP A 310 -13.71 -10.44 -3.23
C ASP A 310 -13.00 -9.58 -2.17
N LEU A 311 -12.04 -8.74 -2.62
CA LEU A 311 -11.33 -7.76 -1.81
C LEU A 311 -11.87 -6.34 -2.06
N ASP A 312 -11.54 -5.42 -1.15
CA ASP A 312 -11.86 -4.01 -1.31
C ASP A 312 -10.65 -3.10 -1.04
N LEU A 313 -10.84 -1.78 -1.19
CA LEU A 313 -9.77 -0.82 -0.97
C LEU A 313 -9.21 -0.85 0.46
N SER A 314 -9.97 -1.27 1.46
CA SER A 314 -9.50 -1.36 2.85
C SER A 314 -8.52 -2.51 3.09
N ASP A 315 -8.43 -3.47 2.16
CA ASP A 315 -7.44 -4.55 2.22
C ASP A 315 -6.03 -4.09 1.81
N VAL A 316 -5.93 -2.98 1.06
CA VAL A 316 -4.65 -2.46 0.55
C VAL A 316 -4.36 -1.01 0.93
N LEU A 317 -5.34 -0.28 1.47
CA LEU A 317 -5.22 1.11 1.91
C LEU A 317 -5.64 1.26 3.37
N PRO A 318 -5.09 2.24 4.10
CA PRO A 318 -5.50 2.53 5.46
C PRO A 318 -6.91 3.11 5.53
N VAL A 319 -7.58 2.82 6.64
CA VAL A 319 -8.93 3.27 7.01
C VAL A 319 -8.84 4.33 8.10
N ALA A 320 -9.45 5.49 7.88
CA ALA A 320 -9.40 6.60 8.82
C ALA A 320 -10.04 6.24 10.18
N GLY A 321 -9.28 6.46 11.25
CA GLY A 321 -9.69 6.16 12.63
C GLY A 321 -9.57 4.69 13.03
N CYS A 322 -9.22 3.80 12.11
CA CYS A 322 -9.06 2.37 12.35
C CYS A 322 -7.60 1.93 12.27
N ASP A 323 -6.89 2.41 11.27
CA ASP A 323 -5.51 2.02 11.00
C ASP A 323 -4.52 3.09 11.45
N GLU A 324 -3.33 2.63 11.83
CA GLU A 324 -2.17 3.46 12.05
C GLU A 324 -1.65 4.07 10.73
N GLY A 325 -0.81 5.10 10.83
CA GLY A 325 -0.13 5.67 9.68
C GLY A 325 -0.55 7.11 9.36
N THR A 326 -0.37 7.51 8.11
CA THR A 326 -0.42 8.91 7.69
C THR A 326 -1.82 9.53 7.72
N LEU A 327 -2.90 8.73 7.73
CA LEU A 327 -4.27 9.24 7.89
C LEU A 327 -4.54 9.85 9.26
N LYS A 328 -3.70 9.58 10.29
CA LYS A 328 -3.75 10.29 11.58
C LYS A 328 -3.53 11.81 11.44
N SER A 329 -2.95 12.26 10.33
CA SER A 329 -2.83 13.70 10.01
C SER A 329 -4.16 14.36 9.64
N PHE A 330 -5.25 13.60 9.57
CA PHE A 330 -6.63 14.03 9.30
C PHE A 330 -7.55 13.58 10.46
N PRO A 331 -7.37 14.18 11.65
CA PRO A 331 -7.96 13.64 12.89
C PRO A 331 -9.49 13.68 12.92
N ALA A 332 -10.12 14.63 12.22
CA ALA A 332 -11.57 14.74 12.19
C ALA A 332 -12.23 13.61 11.38
N LEU A 333 -11.54 13.03 10.38
CA LEU A 333 -12.03 11.89 9.60
C LEU A 333 -12.08 10.59 10.41
N GLY A 334 -11.22 10.47 11.44
CA GLY A 334 -11.14 9.27 12.29
C GLY A 334 -12.06 9.26 13.51
N ARG A 335 -12.90 10.30 13.73
CA ARG A 335 -13.65 10.48 14.98
C ARG A 335 -15.16 10.40 14.82
N GLY A 336 -15.83 9.91 15.89
CA GLY A 336 -17.28 9.82 15.97
C GLY A 336 -17.87 8.99 14.84
N GLY A 337 -19.02 9.39 14.31
CA GLY A 337 -19.72 8.71 13.22
C GLY A 337 -18.96 8.67 11.88
N ARG A 338 -17.81 9.32 11.76
CA ARG A 338 -16.95 9.29 10.57
C ARG A 338 -15.90 8.19 10.62
N ARG A 339 -15.62 7.60 11.78
CA ARG A 339 -14.68 6.50 11.90
C ARG A 339 -15.02 5.37 10.92
N GLY A 340 -14.05 4.93 10.13
CA GLY A 340 -14.25 3.87 9.12
C GLY A 340 -14.90 4.33 7.82
N SER A 341 -15.39 5.58 7.72
CA SER A 341 -16.08 6.06 6.52
C SER A 341 -15.16 6.43 5.35
N MET A 342 -13.86 6.59 5.60
CA MET A 342 -12.87 7.01 4.60
C MET A 342 -11.73 6.00 4.53
N VAL A 343 -11.45 5.54 3.31
CA VAL A 343 -10.30 4.68 2.98
C VAL A 343 -9.47 5.40 1.94
N GLY A 344 -8.16 5.52 2.13
CA GLY A 344 -7.39 6.24 1.13
C GLY A 344 -5.91 6.42 1.42
N LYS A 345 -5.27 7.22 0.57
CA LYS A 345 -3.85 7.48 0.53
C LYS A 345 -3.54 8.97 0.61
N THR A 346 -2.53 9.30 1.39
CA THR A 346 -1.96 10.65 1.48
C THR A 346 -0.76 10.80 0.55
N GLY A 347 -0.51 12.01 0.07
CA GLY A 347 0.71 12.39 -0.62
C GLY A 347 1.26 13.70 -0.06
N SER A 348 2.58 13.84 0.04
CA SER A 348 3.19 15.10 0.47
C SER A 348 4.62 15.22 -0.07
N LEU A 349 4.95 16.42 -0.56
CA LEU A 349 6.30 16.86 -0.87
C LEU A 349 6.46 18.29 -0.34
N THR A 350 7.62 18.62 0.20
CA THR A 350 7.89 19.94 0.80
C THR A 350 8.53 20.93 -0.16
N THR A 351 9.41 20.46 -1.01
CA THR A 351 10.28 21.31 -1.84
C THR A 351 10.03 21.15 -3.34
N THR A 352 9.75 19.92 -3.79
CA THR A 352 9.53 19.66 -5.21
C THR A 352 8.26 20.39 -5.69
N ASP A 353 8.40 21.15 -6.79
CA ASP A 353 7.33 21.94 -7.41
C ASP A 353 6.64 22.95 -6.44
N GLY A 354 7.38 23.50 -5.46
CA GLY A 354 6.85 24.42 -4.47
C GLY A 354 6.08 23.76 -3.33
N GLY A 355 6.18 22.45 -3.21
CA GLY A 355 5.48 21.64 -2.20
C GLY A 355 4.03 21.36 -2.56
N ILE A 356 3.51 20.24 -2.07
CA ILE A 356 2.14 19.81 -2.27
C ILE A 356 1.69 18.85 -1.16
N THR A 357 0.41 18.92 -0.76
CA THR A 357 -0.27 17.84 -0.08
C THR A 357 -1.42 17.31 -0.93
N LEU A 358 -1.74 16.05 -0.77
CA LEU A 358 -2.84 15.39 -1.47
C LEU A 358 -3.51 14.36 -0.54
N LEU A 359 -4.81 14.22 -0.70
CA LEU A 359 -5.60 13.15 -0.13
C LEU A 359 -6.48 12.55 -1.23
N ALA A 360 -6.38 11.25 -1.44
CA ALA A 360 -7.21 10.55 -2.42
C ALA A 360 -7.74 9.24 -1.84
N GLY A 361 -8.97 8.88 -2.17
CA GLY A 361 -9.59 7.69 -1.63
C GLY A 361 -11.06 7.55 -1.96
N THR A 362 -11.73 6.75 -1.16
CA THR A 362 -13.19 6.63 -1.16
C THR A 362 -13.76 7.09 0.17
N VAL A 363 -14.92 7.69 0.13
CA VAL A 363 -15.69 8.07 1.32
C VAL A 363 -17.11 7.53 1.21
N ALA A 364 -17.58 6.89 2.28
CA ALA A 364 -18.96 6.43 2.41
C ALA A 364 -19.83 7.56 2.96
N THR A 365 -20.89 7.93 2.22
CA THR A 365 -21.87 8.92 2.61
C THR A 365 -23.27 8.35 2.56
N GLU A 366 -24.25 9.03 3.16
CA GLU A 366 -25.64 8.61 3.09
C GLU A 366 -26.16 8.55 1.64
N SER A 367 -25.65 9.42 0.76
CA SER A 367 -25.94 9.38 -0.68
C SER A 367 -25.12 8.35 -1.47
N GLY A 368 -24.39 7.44 -0.79
CA GLY A 368 -23.55 6.40 -1.39
C GLY A 368 -22.05 6.77 -1.39
N SER A 369 -21.23 5.83 -1.87
CA SER A 369 -19.77 6.00 -1.91
C SER A 369 -19.33 6.97 -2.99
N ARG A 370 -18.28 7.75 -2.69
CA ARG A 370 -17.63 8.67 -3.63
C ARG A 370 -16.13 8.40 -3.68
N LEU A 371 -15.59 8.39 -4.88
CA LEU A 371 -14.15 8.41 -5.14
C LEU A 371 -13.70 9.87 -5.28
N PHE A 372 -12.60 10.23 -4.67
CA PHE A 372 -12.12 11.61 -4.69
C PHE A 372 -10.60 11.70 -4.70
N CYS A 373 -10.12 12.81 -5.24
CA CYS A 373 -8.77 13.32 -5.05
C CYS A 373 -8.85 14.81 -4.79
N VAL A 374 -8.24 15.27 -3.70
CA VAL A 374 -8.06 16.68 -3.38
C VAL A 374 -6.58 16.96 -3.16
N ALA A 375 -6.11 18.12 -3.61
CA ALA A 375 -4.72 18.55 -3.49
C ALA A 375 -4.62 20.03 -3.15
N ALA A 376 -3.61 20.36 -2.36
CA ALA A 376 -3.18 21.72 -2.04
C ALA A 376 -1.79 21.98 -2.63
N PRO A 377 -1.68 22.40 -3.91
CA PRO A 377 -0.40 22.76 -4.52
C PRO A 377 0.17 24.02 -3.89
N GLN A 378 1.50 24.21 -4.03
CA GLN A 378 2.24 25.36 -3.49
C GLN A 378 2.14 25.46 -1.95
N SER A 379 2.09 24.31 -1.27
CA SER A 379 1.97 24.25 0.19
C SER A 379 3.30 24.48 0.92
N GLY A 380 4.43 24.39 0.21
CA GLY A 380 5.76 24.56 0.79
C GLY A 380 5.97 23.64 2.01
N SER A 381 6.49 24.22 3.09
CA SER A 381 6.62 23.55 4.39
C SER A 381 5.33 23.56 5.23
N GLY A 382 4.31 24.27 4.79
CA GLY A 382 3.02 24.42 5.51
C GLY A 382 2.09 23.22 5.42
N LEU A 383 2.63 21.99 5.51
CA LEU A 383 1.87 20.75 5.30
C LEU A 383 0.69 20.58 6.25
N ALA A 384 0.81 20.99 7.51
CA ALA A 384 -0.27 20.86 8.49
C ALA A 384 -1.48 21.74 8.11
N ALA A 385 -1.23 22.99 7.74
CA ALA A 385 -2.29 23.92 7.31
C ALA A 385 -2.93 23.47 5.99
N ALA A 386 -2.15 22.92 5.05
CA ALA A 386 -2.66 22.39 3.80
C ALA A 386 -3.56 21.17 4.03
N ARG A 387 -3.14 20.21 4.86
CA ARG A 387 -3.95 19.05 5.25
C ARG A 387 -5.24 19.44 5.97
N ALA A 388 -5.19 20.43 6.84
CA ALA A 388 -6.40 20.94 7.50
C ALA A 388 -7.41 21.54 6.50
N LYS A 389 -6.95 22.17 5.40
CA LYS A 389 -7.83 22.61 4.30
C LYS A 389 -8.44 21.45 3.54
N GLU A 390 -7.64 20.42 3.22
CA GLU A 390 -8.09 19.19 2.54
C GLU A 390 -9.13 18.45 3.41
N GLU A 391 -8.86 18.30 4.71
CA GLU A 391 -9.78 17.68 5.65
C GLU A 391 -11.11 18.43 5.72
N ARG A 392 -11.07 19.74 5.87
CA ARG A 392 -12.28 20.60 5.91
C ARG A 392 -13.06 20.45 4.61
N TRP A 393 -12.38 20.50 3.46
CA TRP A 393 -13.02 20.32 2.17
C TRP A 393 -13.75 18.95 2.08
N LEU A 394 -13.13 17.87 2.57
CA LEU A 394 -13.75 16.54 2.56
C LEU A 394 -14.94 16.46 3.52
N LEU A 395 -14.86 17.10 4.70
CA LEU A 395 -15.98 17.20 5.64
C LEU A 395 -17.16 17.94 5.04
N ASP A 396 -16.91 19.07 4.34
CA ASP A 396 -17.94 19.85 3.63
C ASP A 396 -18.58 19.00 2.50
N LEU A 397 -17.77 18.24 1.77
CA LEU A 397 -18.28 17.31 0.75
C LEU A 397 -19.19 16.25 1.37
N MET A 398 -18.76 15.63 2.48
CA MET A 398 -19.55 14.60 3.19
C MET A 398 -20.87 15.22 3.69
N ALA A 399 -20.85 16.38 4.30
CA ALA A 399 -22.04 17.10 4.78
C ALA A 399 -23.03 17.38 3.63
N ALA A 400 -22.53 17.85 2.48
CA ALA A 400 -23.35 18.11 1.29
C ALA A 400 -23.96 16.84 0.67
N LEU A 401 -23.46 15.66 1.04
CA LEU A 401 -23.94 14.34 0.57
C LEU A 401 -24.72 13.60 1.67
N GLY A 402 -25.29 14.29 2.63
CA GLY A 402 -26.15 13.74 3.68
C GLY A 402 -25.39 13.30 4.94
N GLY A 403 -24.09 13.52 5.01
CA GLY A 403 -23.25 13.10 6.13
C GLY A 403 -22.40 11.87 5.82
N ALA A 404 -21.51 11.56 6.76
CA ALA A 404 -20.72 10.33 6.71
C ALA A 404 -21.60 9.13 7.06
N ARG A 405 -21.52 8.10 6.27
CA ARG A 405 -22.03 6.79 6.65
C ARG A 405 -20.90 6.02 7.34
N GLY A 406 -21.03 5.80 8.65
CA GLY A 406 -20.07 5.01 9.42
C GLY A 406 -19.94 3.61 8.81
N ALA A 407 -18.71 3.15 8.62
CA ALA A 407 -18.40 1.84 8.08
C ALA A 407 -17.61 1.01 9.11
N ARG A 408 -17.53 -0.30 8.87
CA ARG A 408 -16.63 -1.17 9.63
C ARG A 408 -15.18 -0.85 9.27
N CYS A 409 -14.26 -1.13 10.19
CA CYS A 409 -12.84 -0.87 9.99
C CYS A 409 -12.16 -1.75 8.92
N GLY A 410 -12.88 -2.69 8.29
CA GLY A 410 -12.32 -3.61 7.30
C GLY A 410 -11.27 -4.56 7.92
N THR A 411 -10.41 -5.10 7.08
CA THR A 411 -9.29 -5.96 7.50
C THR A 411 -8.30 -5.16 8.35
N PRO A 412 -7.95 -5.60 9.58
CA PRO A 412 -6.96 -4.92 10.39
C PRO A 412 -5.62 -4.78 9.66
N MET A 413 -4.90 -3.69 9.94
CA MET A 413 -3.56 -3.53 9.39
C MET A 413 -2.61 -4.57 10.00
N PRO A 414 -1.97 -5.42 9.17
CA PRO A 414 -1.07 -6.44 9.68
C PRO A 414 0.18 -5.81 10.29
N GLN A 415 0.69 -6.41 11.36
CA GLN A 415 1.95 -6.03 11.96
C GLN A 415 3.13 -6.80 11.35
N ALA A 416 4.37 -6.38 11.63
CA ALA A 416 5.54 -7.12 11.19
C ALA A 416 5.53 -8.55 11.77
N GLY A 417 5.88 -9.54 10.96
CA GLY A 417 5.81 -10.97 11.33
C GLY A 417 4.43 -11.62 11.21
N ASP A 418 3.34 -10.85 11.01
CA ASP A 418 2.00 -11.45 10.85
C ASP A 418 1.81 -12.06 9.46
N GLY A 419 1.10 -13.19 9.39
CA GLY A 419 0.69 -13.83 8.14
C GLY A 419 1.84 -14.45 7.32
N VAL A 420 3.03 -14.59 7.91
CA VAL A 420 4.16 -15.29 7.29
C VAL A 420 4.01 -16.81 7.43
N GLU A 421 4.62 -17.52 6.50
CA GLU A 421 4.72 -18.98 6.55
C GLU A 421 6.19 -19.39 6.54
N LEU A 422 6.51 -20.45 7.28
CA LEU A 422 7.85 -21.05 7.31
C LEU A 422 7.74 -22.48 6.87
N GLU A 423 8.45 -22.81 5.79
CA GLU A 423 8.60 -24.18 5.31
C GLU A 423 9.94 -24.71 5.83
N GLU A 424 9.88 -25.72 6.67
CA GLU A 424 11.04 -26.46 7.16
C GLU A 424 11.22 -27.74 6.34
N PRO A 425 12.45 -28.13 5.96
CA PRO A 425 12.66 -29.39 5.28
C PRO A 425 12.21 -30.55 6.19
N ALA A 426 11.66 -31.58 5.58
CA ALA A 426 11.38 -32.80 6.33
C ALA A 426 12.64 -33.27 7.09
N PRO A 427 12.51 -33.73 8.33
CA PRO A 427 13.63 -34.28 9.06
C PRO A 427 14.27 -35.40 8.22
N PRO A 428 15.62 -35.55 8.24
CA PRO A 428 16.25 -36.67 7.53
C PRO A 428 15.64 -37.97 8.01
N ALA A 429 15.37 -38.87 7.07
CA ALA A 429 14.89 -40.20 7.43
C ALA A 429 15.85 -40.83 8.48
N PRO A 430 15.34 -41.52 9.50
CA PRO A 430 16.19 -42.14 10.50
C PRO A 430 17.17 -43.07 9.80
N PRO A 431 18.46 -43.08 10.21
CA PRO A 431 19.43 -43.96 9.60
C PRO A 431 18.97 -45.42 9.78
N GLY A 432 18.63 -46.12 8.71
CA GLY A 432 18.34 -47.54 8.70
C GLY A 432 16.86 -47.95 8.75
N SER A 433 15.98 -47.36 7.92
CA SER A 433 14.70 -48.00 7.57
C SER A 433 14.81 -48.72 6.22
#